data_eb05cfbf9d2c3d4377e49268e600abe0
#
_entry.id   eb05cfbf9d2c3d4377e49268e600abe0
#
_cell.length_a   1.000
_cell.length_b   1.000
_cell.length_c   1.000
_cell.angle_alpha   90.00
_cell.angle_beta   90.00
_cell.angle_gamma   90.00
#
_symmetry.space_group_name_H-M   'P 1'
#
loop_
_entity.id
_entity.type
_entity.pdbx_description
1 polymer ?
#
loop_
_entity_poly.entity_id
_entity_poly.type
_entity_poly.pdbx_seq_one_letter_code
_entity_poly.pdbx_strand_id
1 'polypeptide(L)'
;MIETRPKALPKLLIVEDDAGLQAQLKWAYEDFEVLVAGDRASALALLRSEMPDVVTLDLGLPPDPDGTSEGFAVLDEIMALKADTKVIVASGHGARESALQAIARGAYDFYQKPVDIDALGLIVRRALQLHKLEDENRRLAAKIEKDEKVLGRMITAAPEMIRVARTIERVANTNVSVMLLGASGTGKELLARGLHDASDRAKGAFVAINCAAIPENLLESELFGHEKGAFTGAVKTTPGKIEQAGSGTLFLDEVGDIPLQLQVKLLRFLQERVIERVGSRESIAVDTRIVCATHQDLEAMIADGRFREDLYYRLAEIVVKIPSLAERPGDATLLAKAFLNRYAKEMNPRVRGFASDALAAIDAWSWPGNVRELENRVKRAVIMADEKLICAADLDLAEPDEQVINALNLKTAREQADRKVIRHALARSEGNISSTAKMLGISRPTLYDLLKQYDLQS
;
A
#
# COMPACT_ATOMS: atom_id res chain seq x y z
N MET A 1 20.54 26.60 -17.27
CA MET A 1 21.11 25.54 -18.14
C MET A 1 21.31 24.32 -17.27
N ILE A 2 20.46 23.30 -17.42
CA ILE A 2 20.56 22.04 -16.70
C ILE A 2 21.52 21.19 -17.55
N GLU A 3 22.73 20.97 -17.07
CA GLU A 3 23.68 20.03 -17.66
C GLU A 3 23.09 18.62 -17.60
N THR A 4 22.59 18.15 -18.74
CA THR A 4 22.28 16.74 -18.93
C THR A 4 23.59 15.96 -18.99
N ARG A 5 23.93 15.24 -17.90
CA ARG A 5 25.00 14.22 -17.96
C ARG A 5 24.69 13.26 -19.13
N PRO A 6 25.68 12.90 -19.97
CA PRO A 6 25.48 11.93 -21.02
C PRO A 6 24.96 10.61 -20.39
N LYS A 7 23.83 10.13 -20.90
CA LYS A 7 23.21 8.88 -20.44
C LYS A 7 24.18 7.74 -20.84
N ALA A 8 24.73 7.03 -19.87
CA ALA A 8 25.60 5.87 -20.13
C ALA A 8 24.87 4.89 -21.06
N LEU A 9 25.59 4.34 -22.03
CA LEU A 9 25.05 3.34 -22.94
C LEU A 9 24.64 2.08 -22.16
N PRO A 10 23.57 1.39 -22.57
CA PRO A 10 23.19 0.11 -21.93
C PRO A 10 24.25 -0.96 -22.23
N LYS A 11 24.51 -1.83 -21.26
CA LYS A 11 25.51 -2.89 -21.37
C LYS A 11 24.93 -4.17 -21.95
N LEU A 12 25.54 -4.65 -23.05
CA LEU A 12 25.23 -5.91 -23.69
C LEU A 12 26.45 -6.85 -23.54
N LEU A 13 26.30 -8.00 -22.89
CA LEU A 13 27.30 -9.05 -22.86
C LEU A 13 27.00 -10.09 -23.95
N ILE A 14 27.97 -10.33 -24.83
CA ILE A 14 27.94 -11.36 -25.87
C ILE A 14 28.82 -12.49 -25.40
N VAL A 15 28.24 -13.68 -25.18
CA VAL A 15 28.96 -14.92 -24.83
C VAL A 15 28.90 -15.85 -26.03
N GLU A 16 29.99 -15.95 -26.75
CA GLU A 16 30.12 -16.67 -28.03
C GLU A 16 31.58 -17.07 -28.18
N ASP A 17 31.89 -18.29 -28.63
CA ASP A 17 33.26 -18.77 -28.79
C ASP A 17 33.85 -18.44 -30.18
N ASP A 18 33.00 -18.19 -31.19
CA ASP A 18 33.45 -17.78 -32.54
C ASP A 18 33.86 -16.30 -32.56
N ALA A 19 35.16 -16.05 -32.68
CA ALA A 19 35.73 -14.71 -32.73
C ALA A 19 35.23 -13.88 -33.94
N GLY A 20 34.87 -14.52 -35.07
CA GLY A 20 34.31 -13.85 -36.24
C GLY A 20 32.89 -13.30 -35.94
N LEU A 21 32.07 -14.15 -35.35
CA LEU A 21 30.71 -13.75 -34.97
C LEU A 21 30.71 -12.71 -33.82
N GLN A 22 31.63 -12.85 -32.84
CA GLN A 22 31.85 -11.82 -31.82
C GLN A 22 32.14 -10.44 -32.44
N ALA A 23 33.04 -10.38 -33.40
CA ALA A 23 33.41 -9.11 -34.08
C ALA A 23 32.24 -8.52 -34.87
N GLN A 24 31.45 -9.35 -35.56
CA GLN A 24 30.26 -8.93 -36.29
C GLN A 24 29.18 -8.36 -35.36
N LEU A 25 28.87 -9.07 -34.28
CA LEU A 25 27.86 -8.65 -33.30
C LEU A 25 28.30 -7.36 -32.57
N LYS A 26 29.58 -7.26 -32.20
CA LYS A 26 30.12 -6.07 -31.56
C LYS A 26 29.99 -4.84 -32.44
N TRP A 27 30.24 -4.97 -33.77
CA TRP A 27 30.12 -3.87 -34.72
C TRP A 27 28.66 -3.50 -35.00
N ALA A 28 27.73 -4.47 -34.93
CA ALA A 28 26.31 -4.24 -35.24
C ALA A 28 25.54 -3.51 -34.12
N TYR A 29 26.05 -3.49 -32.89
CA TYR A 29 25.37 -2.93 -31.72
C TYR A 29 26.06 -1.68 -31.16
N GLU A 30 26.26 -0.66 -32.04
CA GLU A 30 26.89 0.63 -31.69
C GLU A 30 26.12 1.42 -30.61
N ASP A 31 24.82 1.15 -30.44
CA ASP A 31 23.94 1.73 -29.46
C ASP A 31 24.07 1.11 -28.05
N PHE A 32 25.02 0.14 -27.87
CA PHE A 32 25.33 -0.52 -26.64
C PHE A 32 26.82 -0.38 -26.28
N GLU A 33 27.12 -0.46 -24.96
CA GLU A 33 28.44 -0.81 -24.47
C GLU A 33 28.59 -2.33 -24.53
N VAL A 34 29.24 -2.82 -25.63
CA VAL A 34 29.31 -4.25 -25.88
C VAL A 34 30.52 -4.87 -25.18
N LEU A 35 30.25 -5.85 -24.32
CA LEU A 35 31.20 -6.71 -23.64
C LEU A 35 31.20 -8.07 -24.34
N VAL A 36 32.37 -8.71 -24.44
CA VAL A 36 32.51 -9.98 -25.18
C VAL A 36 33.25 -11.01 -24.32
N ALA A 37 32.72 -12.22 -24.26
CA ALA A 37 33.33 -13.38 -23.59
C ALA A 37 33.30 -14.59 -24.51
N GLY A 38 34.38 -15.40 -24.51
CA GLY A 38 34.47 -16.59 -25.34
C GLY A 38 34.30 -17.92 -24.58
N ASP A 39 34.15 -17.83 -23.27
CA ASP A 39 34.03 -19.00 -22.38
C ASP A 39 33.28 -18.64 -21.10
N ARG A 40 32.92 -19.66 -20.31
CA ARG A 40 32.21 -19.52 -19.03
C ARG A 40 32.94 -18.64 -18.03
N ALA A 41 34.28 -18.81 -17.89
CA ALA A 41 35.02 -18.10 -16.87
C ALA A 41 35.07 -16.58 -17.14
N SER A 42 35.35 -16.20 -18.40
CA SER A 42 35.32 -14.79 -18.84
C SER A 42 33.94 -14.20 -18.79
N ALA A 43 32.87 -14.93 -19.16
CA ALA A 43 31.51 -14.51 -19.06
C ALA A 43 31.09 -14.14 -17.65
N LEU A 44 31.40 -15.02 -16.68
CA LEU A 44 31.06 -14.80 -15.27
C LEU A 44 31.89 -13.68 -14.61
N ALA A 45 33.18 -13.53 -15.04
CA ALA A 45 33.99 -12.39 -14.59
C ALA A 45 33.37 -11.05 -15.02
N LEU A 46 33.01 -10.92 -16.30
CA LEU A 46 32.35 -9.73 -16.84
C LEU A 46 30.95 -9.51 -16.23
N LEU A 47 30.19 -10.57 -16.01
CA LEU A 47 28.89 -10.48 -15.37
C LEU A 47 28.99 -9.84 -13.96
N ARG A 48 29.98 -10.26 -13.15
CA ARG A 48 30.19 -9.77 -11.78
C ARG A 48 30.73 -8.34 -11.75
N SER A 49 31.64 -7.97 -12.67
CA SER A 49 32.26 -6.64 -12.68
C SER A 49 31.36 -5.59 -13.32
N GLU A 50 30.70 -5.94 -14.42
CA GLU A 50 30.01 -4.97 -15.30
C GLU A 50 28.49 -4.98 -15.16
N MET A 51 27.90 -6.06 -14.59
CA MET A 51 26.46 -6.18 -14.34
C MET A 51 25.59 -5.84 -15.58
N PRO A 52 25.75 -6.53 -16.72
CA PRO A 52 25.08 -6.18 -17.97
C PRO A 52 23.55 -6.26 -17.86
N ASP A 53 22.85 -5.46 -18.70
CA ASP A 53 21.39 -5.39 -18.75
C ASP A 53 20.81 -6.54 -19.59
N VAL A 54 21.50 -6.89 -20.68
CA VAL A 54 21.13 -7.97 -21.61
C VAL A 54 22.34 -8.84 -21.88
N VAL A 55 22.12 -10.14 -22.01
CA VAL A 55 23.14 -11.14 -22.38
C VAL A 55 22.64 -11.92 -23.57
N THR A 56 23.47 -12.05 -24.61
CA THR A 56 23.31 -13.10 -25.63
C THR A 56 24.26 -14.24 -25.29
N LEU A 57 23.76 -15.46 -25.23
CA LEU A 57 24.49 -16.62 -24.75
C LEU A 57 24.41 -17.76 -25.72
N ASP A 58 25.58 -18.16 -26.26
CA ASP A 58 25.68 -19.43 -26.96
C ASP A 58 25.70 -20.61 -25.95
N LEU A 59 25.03 -21.70 -26.33
CA LEU A 59 25.05 -22.90 -25.53
C LEU A 59 26.31 -23.73 -25.78
N GLY A 60 26.85 -23.69 -26.98
CA GLY A 60 28.07 -24.43 -27.37
C GLY A 60 29.34 -23.68 -26.96
N LEU A 61 29.72 -23.75 -25.70
CA LEU A 61 30.92 -23.09 -25.19
C LEU A 61 32.04 -24.10 -24.85
N PRO A 62 33.32 -23.71 -25.00
CA PRO A 62 34.44 -24.57 -24.53
C PRO A 62 34.30 -24.91 -23.05
N PRO A 63 34.64 -26.18 -22.66
CA PRO A 63 35.26 -27.26 -23.43
C PRO A 63 34.29 -28.17 -24.21
N ASP A 64 32.98 -27.85 -24.28
CA ASP A 64 31.96 -28.68 -24.93
C ASP A 64 31.25 -27.86 -26.06
N PRO A 65 31.92 -27.51 -27.15
CA PRO A 65 31.38 -26.63 -28.20
C PRO A 65 30.22 -27.25 -29.00
N ASP A 66 30.14 -28.59 -29.07
CA ASP A 66 29.03 -29.29 -29.74
C ASP A 66 27.87 -29.61 -28.77
N GLY A 67 28.06 -29.39 -27.46
CA GLY A 67 27.08 -29.63 -26.42
C GLY A 67 26.34 -28.37 -25.94
N THR A 68 25.64 -28.51 -24.84
CA THR A 68 24.89 -27.42 -24.22
C THR A 68 25.15 -27.26 -22.73
N SER A 69 26.03 -28.11 -22.18
CA SER A 69 26.24 -28.21 -20.73
C SER A 69 26.81 -26.93 -20.12
N GLU A 70 27.84 -26.35 -20.78
CA GLU A 70 28.50 -25.13 -20.32
C GLU A 70 27.61 -23.89 -20.46
N GLY A 71 26.88 -23.74 -21.58
CA GLY A 71 25.97 -22.66 -21.78
C GLY A 71 24.81 -22.65 -20.77
N PHE A 72 24.25 -23.82 -20.47
CA PHE A 72 23.22 -23.90 -19.40
C PHE A 72 23.78 -23.62 -18.01
N ALA A 73 25.03 -24.04 -17.72
CA ALA A 73 25.66 -23.68 -16.46
C ALA A 73 25.87 -22.15 -16.32
N VAL A 74 26.26 -21.47 -17.42
CA VAL A 74 26.35 -20.00 -17.45
C VAL A 74 25.00 -19.39 -17.22
N LEU A 75 23.94 -19.88 -17.88
CA LEU A 75 22.56 -19.37 -17.70
C LEU A 75 22.11 -19.48 -16.22
N ASP A 76 22.28 -20.64 -15.61
CA ASP A 76 21.92 -20.90 -14.21
C ASP A 76 22.68 -19.96 -13.25
N GLU A 77 23.98 -19.72 -13.50
CA GLU A 77 24.75 -18.77 -12.70
C GLU A 77 24.35 -17.31 -12.92
N ILE A 78 24.01 -16.91 -14.15
CA ILE A 78 23.47 -15.55 -14.43
C ILE A 78 22.18 -15.34 -13.65
N MET A 79 21.25 -16.30 -13.73
CA MET A 79 19.97 -16.22 -13.06
C MET A 79 20.08 -16.22 -11.53
N ALA A 80 21.09 -16.93 -10.99
CA ALA A 80 21.39 -16.92 -9.55
C ALA A 80 21.99 -15.60 -9.06
N LEU A 81 22.86 -14.97 -9.87
CA LEU A 81 23.54 -13.71 -9.51
C LEU A 81 22.67 -12.48 -9.74
N LYS A 82 21.94 -12.42 -10.84
CA LYS A 82 21.09 -11.28 -11.23
C LYS A 82 19.88 -11.78 -12.03
N ALA A 83 18.86 -12.23 -11.34
CA ALA A 83 17.62 -12.76 -11.93
C ALA A 83 16.91 -11.79 -12.90
N ASP A 84 17.26 -10.51 -12.90
CA ASP A 84 16.66 -9.46 -13.73
C ASP A 84 17.34 -9.30 -15.08
N THR A 85 18.55 -9.84 -15.27
CA THR A 85 19.27 -9.79 -16.54
C THR A 85 18.48 -10.55 -17.60
N LYS A 86 18.25 -9.94 -18.74
CA LYS A 86 17.55 -10.59 -19.86
C LYS A 86 18.53 -11.41 -20.68
N VAL A 87 18.44 -12.73 -20.58
CA VAL A 87 19.32 -13.67 -21.29
C VAL A 87 18.60 -14.17 -22.54
N ILE A 88 19.22 -13.95 -23.71
CA ILE A 88 18.77 -14.48 -25.00
C ILE A 88 19.72 -15.61 -25.35
N VAL A 89 19.20 -16.82 -25.41
CA VAL A 89 20.01 -18.00 -25.71
C VAL A 89 20.07 -18.25 -27.22
N ALA A 90 21.26 -18.36 -27.80
CA ALA A 90 21.45 -18.75 -29.19
C ALA A 90 21.96 -20.20 -29.26
N SER A 91 21.40 -21.03 -30.16
CA SER A 91 21.82 -22.42 -30.30
C SER A 91 21.65 -22.94 -31.73
N GLY A 92 22.47 -23.93 -32.10
CA GLY A 92 22.45 -24.61 -33.38
C GLY A 92 21.47 -25.79 -33.47
N HIS A 93 21.95 -27.01 -33.60
CA HIS A 93 21.13 -28.20 -33.79
C HIS A 93 20.41 -28.64 -32.47
N GLY A 94 19.18 -29.19 -32.60
CA GLY A 94 18.37 -29.57 -31.45
C GLY A 94 17.47 -28.44 -30.86
N ALA A 95 17.22 -27.44 -31.64
CA ALA A 95 16.66 -26.15 -31.24
C ALA A 95 15.42 -26.19 -30.31
N ARG A 96 14.51 -27.14 -30.50
CA ARG A 96 13.22 -27.15 -29.76
C ARG A 96 13.36 -27.56 -28.29
N GLU A 97 14.15 -28.60 -28.04
CA GLU A 97 14.34 -29.09 -26.66
C GLU A 97 15.23 -28.13 -25.86
N SER A 98 16.31 -27.63 -26.48
CA SER A 98 17.19 -26.62 -25.87
C SER A 98 16.46 -25.30 -25.60
N ALA A 99 15.55 -24.89 -26.49
CA ALA A 99 14.70 -23.70 -26.30
C ALA A 99 13.78 -23.86 -25.09
N LEU A 100 13.08 -24.98 -24.97
CA LEU A 100 12.20 -25.26 -23.83
C LEU A 100 12.95 -25.30 -22.51
N GLN A 101 14.15 -25.93 -22.51
CA GLN A 101 15.01 -25.98 -21.33
C GLN A 101 15.54 -24.59 -20.95
N ALA A 102 15.95 -23.76 -21.90
CA ALA A 102 16.44 -22.40 -21.66
C ALA A 102 15.35 -21.54 -21.02
N ILE A 103 14.15 -21.54 -21.58
CA ILE A 103 13.01 -20.78 -21.04
C ILE A 103 12.62 -21.30 -19.64
N ALA A 104 12.59 -22.63 -19.43
CA ALA A 104 12.31 -23.21 -18.11
C ALA A 104 13.33 -22.81 -17.03
N ARG A 105 14.59 -22.51 -17.42
CA ARG A 105 15.68 -22.05 -16.54
C ARG A 105 15.70 -20.53 -16.37
N GLY A 106 14.79 -19.78 -17.03
CA GLY A 106 14.64 -18.34 -16.85
C GLY A 106 15.22 -17.47 -17.98
N ALA A 107 15.64 -18.08 -19.12
CA ALA A 107 15.99 -17.28 -20.29
C ALA A 107 14.81 -16.44 -20.76
N TYR A 108 15.10 -15.20 -21.21
CA TYR A 108 14.09 -14.28 -21.72
C TYR A 108 13.54 -14.72 -23.07
N ASP A 109 14.44 -15.15 -23.97
CA ASP A 109 14.09 -15.59 -25.32
C ASP A 109 15.14 -16.58 -25.83
N PHE A 110 14.83 -17.22 -26.94
CA PHE A 110 15.71 -18.17 -27.62
C PHE A 110 15.82 -17.80 -29.10
N TYR A 111 17.03 -17.94 -29.67
CA TYR A 111 17.31 -17.68 -31.08
C TYR A 111 18.01 -18.89 -31.71
N GLN A 112 17.55 -19.28 -32.90
CA GLN A 112 18.15 -20.40 -33.65
C GLN A 112 19.28 -19.91 -34.59
N LYS A 113 20.47 -20.51 -34.49
CA LYS A 113 21.56 -20.28 -35.47
C LYS A 113 21.17 -20.88 -36.84
N PRO A 114 21.54 -20.25 -37.99
CA PRO A 114 22.52 -19.17 -38.15
C PRO A 114 21.99 -17.82 -37.70
N VAL A 115 22.90 -17.01 -37.14
CA VAL A 115 22.51 -15.71 -36.56
C VAL A 115 22.23 -14.71 -37.68
N ASP A 116 20.97 -14.26 -37.75
CA ASP A 116 20.60 -13.05 -38.49
C ASP A 116 20.70 -11.86 -37.50
N ILE A 117 21.65 -10.97 -37.78
CA ILE A 117 22.02 -9.86 -36.91
C ILE A 117 20.84 -8.89 -36.68
N ASP A 118 20.06 -8.62 -37.73
CA ASP A 118 18.92 -7.71 -37.66
C ASP A 118 17.81 -8.29 -36.81
N ALA A 119 17.48 -9.58 -37.01
CA ALA A 119 16.47 -10.29 -36.22
C ALA A 119 16.87 -10.42 -34.75
N LEU A 120 18.11 -10.82 -34.47
CA LEU A 120 18.63 -10.90 -33.08
C LEU A 120 18.65 -9.49 -32.44
N GLY A 121 19.04 -8.46 -33.20
CA GLY A 121 19.05 -7.08 -32.76
C GLY A 121 17.66 -6.57 -32.30
N LEU A 122 16.60 -7.01 -32.98
CA LEU A 122 15.23 -6.68 -32.58
C LEU A 122 14.88 -7.29 -31.22
N ILE A 123 15.29 -8.57 -31.00
CA ILE A 123 15.06 -9.28 -29.73
C ILE A 123 15.86 -8.61 -28.60
N VAL A 124 17.14 -8.26 -28.84
CA VAL A 124 17.99 -7.57 -27.86
C VAL A 124 17.41 -6.22 -27.46
N ARG A 125 16.94 -5.41 -28.42
CA ARG A 125 16.31 -4.12 -28.10
C ARG A 125 15.00 -4.26 -27.34
N ARG A 126 14.18 -5.25 -27.66
CA ARG A 126 12.95 -5.57 -26.92
C ARG A 126 13.25 -6.03 -25.48
N ALA A 127 14.25 -6.88 -25.30
CA ALA A 127 14.74 -7.33 -24.00
C ALA A 127 15.22 -6.16 -23.14
N LEU A 128 16.00 -5.24 -23.73
CA LEU A 128 16.46 -4.02 -23.07
C LEU A 128 15.30 -3.11 -22.68
N GLN A 129 14.30 -2.94 -23.54
CA GLN A 129 13.15 -2.10 -23.25
C GLN A 129 12.35 -2.65 -22.09
N LEU A 130 12.14 -3.97 -22.04
CA LEU A 130 11.49 -4.62 -20.90
C LEU A 130 12.31 -4.46 -19.62
N HIS A 131 13.63 -4.69 -19.68
CA HIS A 131 14.52 -4.50 -18.52
C HIS A 131 14.44 -3.06 -17.97
N LYS A 132 14.45 -2.04 -18.85
CA LYS A 132 14.30 -0.63 -18.45
C LYS A 132 12.95 -0.34 -17.81
N LEU A 133 11.86 -0.88 -18.34
CA LEU A 133 10.53 -0.71 -17.75
C LEU A 133 10.41 -1.37 -16.37
N GLU A 134 10.99 -2.56 -16.22
CA GLU A 134 11.02 -3.25 -14.92
C GLU A 134 11.90 -2.51 -13.89
N ASP A 135 13.05 -1.99 -14.32
CA ASP A 135 13.95 -1.20 -13.46
C ASP A 135 13.31 0.15 -13.09
N GLU A 136 12.64 0.81 -14.04
CA GLU A 136 11.89 2.04 -13.75
C GLU A 136 10.71 1.79 -12.82
N ASN A 137 9.95 0.72 -13.02
CA ASN A 137 8.91 0.30 -12.08
C ASN A 137 9.48 0.01 -10.69
N ARG A 138 10.64 -0.65 -10.61
CA ARG A 138 11.31 -0.94 -9.35
C ARG A 138 11.86 0.32 -8.68
N ARG A 139 12.41 1.26 -9.47
CA ARG A 139 12.84 2.59 -8.98
C ARG A 139 11.67 3.45 -8.54
N LEU A 140 10.56 3.39 -9.27
CA LEU A 140 9.32 4.06 -8.87
C LEU A 140 8.76 3.43 -7.60
N ALA A 141 8.71 2.11 -7.49
CA ALA A 141 8.34 1.40 -6.27
C ALA A 141 9.29 1.74 -5.11
N ALA A 142 10.60 1.78 -5.31
CA ALA A 142 11.57 2.16 -4.29
C ALA A 142 11.54 3.67 -3.95
N LYS A 143 11.16 4.55 -4.92
CA LYS A 143 10.85 5.95 -4.65
C LYS A 143 9.58 6.09 -3.84
N ILE A 144 8.56 5.35 -4.20
CA ILE A 144 7.32 5.23 -3.44
C ILE A 144 7.65 4.75 -2.01
N GLU A 145 8.46 3.70 -1.83
CA GLU A 145 8.95 3.27 -0.50
C GLU A 145 9.76 4.35 0.27
N LYS A 146 10.46 5.26 -0.42
CA LYS A 146 11.19 6.37 0.20
C LYS A 146 10.34 7.60 0.46
N ASP A 147 9.43 7.95 -0.46
CA ASP A 147 8.44 9.03 -0.29
C ASP A 147 7.23 8.56 0.55
N GLU A 148 6.99 7.23 0.64
CA GLU A 148 5.95 6.57 1.44
C GLU A 148 6.23 6.59 2.95
N LYS A 149 7.39 6.99 3.40
CA LYS A 149 7.67 7.25 4.83
C LYS A 149 7.27 8.67 5.24
N VAL A 150 6.14 9.14 4.76
CA VAL A 150 5.44 10.24 5.41
C VAL A 150 5.05 9.74 6.80
N LEU A 151 5.58 10.36 7.86
CA LEU A 151 5.47 9.92 9.26
C LEU A 151 6.12 8.54 9.56
N GLY A 152 7.23 8.17 8.88
CA GLY A 152 8.10 7.06 9.27
C GLY A 152 7.56 5.62 9.14
N ARG A 153 6.23 5.43 9.13
CA ARG A 153 5.58 4.10 9.13
C ARG A 153 4.32 4.00 8.27
N MET A 154 3.81 5.12 7.73
CA MET A 154 2.59 5.11 6.94
C MET A 154 2.87 4.72 5.49
N ILE A 155 2.13 3.76 4.96
CA ILE A 155 2.18 3.31 3.56
C ILE A 155 0.89 3.78 2.88
N THR A 156 1.00 4.67 1.89
CA THR A 156 -0.14 5.18 1.11
C THR A 156 0.32 5.76 -0.22
N ALA A 157 -0.50 5.63 -1.25
CA ALA A 157 -0.38 6.36 -2.51
C ALA A 157 -1.56 7.36 -2.70
N ALA A 158 -2.56 7.32 -1.80
CA ALA A 158 -3.74 8.15 -1.90
C ALA A 158 -3.43 9.62 -1.59
N PRO A 159 -3.79 10.58 -2.48
CA PRO A 159 -3.54 12.01 -2.28
C PRO A 159 -4.18 12.56 -1.00
N GLU A 160 -5.33 12.01 -0.59
CA GLU A 160 -6.04 12.37 0.64
C GLU A 160 -5.20 12.06 1.87
N MET A 161 -4.61 10.86 1.92
CA MET A 161 -3.75 10.44 3.02
C MET A 161 -2.43 11.22 3.07
N ILE A 162 -1.86 11.55 1.91
CA ILE A 162 -0.68 12.43 1.83
C ILE A 162 -1.01 13.82 2.41
N ARG A 163 -2.21 14.35 2.16
CA ARG A 163 -2.67 15.61 2.78
C ARG A 163 -2.83 15.49 4.30
N VAL A 164 -3.41 14.39 4.78
CA VAL A 164 -3.50 14.06 6.21
C VAL A 164 -2.12 14.06 6.86
N ALA A 165 -1.17 13.35 6.26
CA ALA A 165 0.19 13.25 6.77
C ALA A 165 0.89 14.62 6.84
N ARG A 166 0.81 15.44 5.78
CA ARG A 166 1.35 16.80 5.78
C ARG A 166 0.73 17.70 6.86
N THR A 167 -0.57 17.53 7.13
CA THR A 167 -1.23 18.26 8.21
C THR A 167 -0.65 17.86 9.56
N ILE A 168 -0.46 16.56 9.81
CA ILE A 168 0.15 16.04 11.03
C ILE A 168 1.58 16.54 11.20
N GLU A 169 2.40 16.51 10.14
CA GLU A 169 3.77 17.05 10.18
C GLU A 169 3.81 18.54 10.54
N ARG A 170 2.91 19.34 9.98
CA ARG A 170 2.82 20.78 10.29
C ARG A 170 2.50 21.07 11.74
N VAL A 171 1.63 20.25 12.36
CA VAL A 171 1.24 20.44 13.76
C VAL A 171 2.14 19.69 14.74
N ALA A 172 3.07 18.87 14.24
CA ALA A 172 3.91 18.01 15.09
C ALA A 172 4.67 18.79 16.19
N ASN A 173 5.28 19.91 15.83
CA ASN A 173 6.07 20.75 16.76
C ASN A 173 5.24 21.81 17.51
N THR A 174 3.93 21.65 17.56
CA THR A 174 3.02 22.51 18.35
C THR A 174 2.47 21.75 19.53
N ASN A 175 2.00 22.47 20.57
CA ASN A 175 1.35 21.87 21.73
C ASN A 175 -0.18 21.80 21.60
N VAL A 176 -0.73 22.09 20.41
CA VAL A 176 -2.19 22.03 20.18
C VAL A 176 -2.71 20.61 20.30
N SER A 177 -3.94 20.49 20.79
CA SER A 177 -4.66 19.22 20.83
C SER A 177 -5.07 18.82 19.41
N VAL A 178 -4.89 17.55 19.06
CA VAL A 178 -5.24 17.02 17.73
C VAL A 178 -6.29 15.95 17.88
N MET A 179 -7.41 16.11 17.15
CA MET A 179 -8.49 15.14 17.08
C MET A 179 -8.46 14.39 15.75
N LEU A 180 -8.32 13.06 15.80
CA LEU A 180 -8.33 12.16 14.67
C LEU A 180 -9.71 11.54 14.49
N LEU A 181 -10.43 11.94 13.44
CA LEU A 181 -11.75 11.39 13.11
C LEU A 181 -11.64 10.39 11.97
N GLY A 182 -12.21 9.21 12.14
CA GLY A 182 -12.22 8.19 11.09
C GLY A 182 -12.80 6.86 11.56
N ALA A 183 -13.31 6.07 10.64
CA ALA A 183 -13.89 4.76 10.92
C ALA A 183 -12.91 3.83 11.68
N SER A 184 -13.44 2.80 12.32
CA SER A 184 -12.60 1.81 13.00
C SER A 184 -11.64 1.13 11.99
N GLY A 185 -10.40 0.90 12.40
CA GLY A 185 -9.40 0.24 11.55
C GLY A 185 -8.75 1.10 10.47
N THR A 186 -8.98 2.42 10.41
CA THR A 186 -8.39 3.33 9.41
C THR A 186 -6.93 3.72 9.70
N GLY A 187 -6.39 3.40 10.89
CA GLY A 187 -5.01 3.67 11.27
C GLY A 187 -4.83 4.90 12.18
N LYS A 188 -5.85 5.32 12.95
CA LYS A 188 -5.81 6.47 13.87
C LYS A 188 -4.61 6.40 14.84
N GLU A 189 -4.36 5.25 15.46
CA GLU A 189 -3.23 5.08 16.38
C GLU A 189 -1.87 5.24 15.70
N LEU A 190 -1.72 4.72 14.46
CA LEU A 190 -0.50 4.88 13.67
C LEU A 190 -0.18 6.36 13.42
N LEU A 191 -1.20 7.15 13.09
CA LEU A 191 -1.07 8.59 12.87
C LEU A 191 -0.75 9.34 14.17
N ALA A 192 -1.36 8.94 15.29
CA ALA A 192 -1.04 9.52 16.61
C ALA A 192 0.41 9.25 17.01
N ARG A 193 0.92 8.03 16.78
CA ARG A 193 2.34 7.71 16.99
C ARG A 193 3.25 8.48 16.05
N GLY A 194 2.89 8.57 14.76
CA GLY A 194 3.64 9.35 13.78
C GLY A 194 3.74 10.83 14.18
N LEU A 195 2.65 11.41 14.71
CA LEU A 195 2.65 12.77 15.24
C LEU A 195 3.59 12.93 16.45
N HIS A 196 3.58 11.95 17.37
CA HIS A 196 4.51 11.94 18.49
C HIS A 196 5.97 11.83 18.04
N ASP A 197 6.26 10.86 17.17
CA ASP A 197 7.62 10.59 16.66
C ASP A 197 8.18 11.77 15.86
N ALA A 198 7.34 12.58 15.23
CA ALA A 198 7.72 13.79 14.47
C ALA A 198 7.78 15.06 15.34
N SER A 199 7.47 14.99 16.64
CA SER A 199 7.38 16.15 17.55
C SER A 199 8.64 16.34 18.39
N ASP A 200 8.78 17.54 18.99
CA ASP A 200 9.81 17.80 19.99
C ASP A 200 9.69 16.91 21.23
N ARG A 201 8.54 16.24 21.41
CA ARG A 201 8.24 15.30 22.51
C ARG A 201 8.55 13.83 22.16
N ALA A 202 9.16 13.55 21.02
CA ALA A 202 9.47 12.19 20.54
C ALA A 202 10.32 11.35 21.52
N LYS A 203 11.10 12.01 22.38
CA LYS A 203 11.90 11.35 23.44
C LYS A 203 11.11 11.06 24.71
N GLY A 204 9.92 11.64 24.85
CA GLY A 204 9.01 11.44 25.97
C GLY A 204 8.19 10.16 25.84
N ALA A 205 7.34 9.89 26.82
CA ALA A 205 6.46 8.73 26.77
C ALA A 205 5.29 8.96 25.79
N PHE A 206 4.99 7.96 24.94
CA PHE A 206 3.72 7.87 24.24
C PHE A 206 2.81 6.93 25.00
N VAL A 207 1.84 7.49 25.72
CA VAL A 207 0.90 6.71 26.54
C VAL A 207 -0.46 6.68 25.85
N ALA A 208 -0.86 5.49 25.40
CA ALA A 208 -2.16 5.26 24.78
C ALA A 208 -3.14 4.65 25.77
N ILE A 209 -4.37 5.09 25.71
CA ILE A 209 -5.50 4.51 26.46
C ILE A 209 -6.71 4.44 25.53
N ASN A 210 -7.34 3.27 25.45
CA ASN A 210 -8.60 3.08 24.74
C ASN A 210 -9.75 3.17 25.74
N CYS A 211 -10.54 4.25 25.65
CA CYS A 211 -11.60 4.53 26.62
C CYS A 211 -12.77 3.55 26.51
N ALA A 212 -13.03 2.98 25.32
CA ALA A 212 -14.07 1.98 25.13
C ALA A 212 -13.72 0.59 25.72
N ALA A 213 -12.41 0.29 25.84
CA ALA A 213 -11.96 -1.02 26.31
C ALA A 213 -11.94 -1.17 27.84
N ILE A 214 -12.11 -0.07 28.57
CA ILE A 214 -12.01 -0.04 30.04
C ILE A 214 -13.41 0.15 30.64
N PRO A 215 -13.83 -0.68 31.61
CA PRO A 215 -15.08 -0.46 32.32
C PRO A 215 -15.15 0.94 32.94
N GLU A 216 -16.33 1.57 32.88
CA GLU A 216 -16.55 2.96 33.30
C GLU A 216 -16.05 3.24 34.72
N ASN A 217 -16.29 2.31 35.67
CA ASN A 217 -15.87 2.42 37.04
C ASN A 217 -14.35 2.36 37.27
N LEU A 218 -13.58 1.87 36.28
CA LEU A 218 -12.13 1.80 36.36
C LEU A 218 -11.45 2.90 35.52
N LEU A 219 -12.16 3.46 34.53
CA LEU A 219 -11.60 4.44 33.61
C LEU A 219 -11.08 5.69 34.35
N GLU A 220 -11.77 6.13 35.40
CA GLU A 220 -11.33 7.26 36.22
C GLU A 220 -9.98 6.98 36.89
N SER A 221 -9.86 5.83 37.53
CA SER A 221 -8.63 5.41 38.21
C SER A 221 -7.47 5.17 37.24
N GLU A 222 -7.74 4.68 36.03
CA GLU A 222 -6.74 4.51 34.97
C GLU A 222 -6.25 5.85 34.42
N LEU A 223 -7.15 6.81 34.19
CA LEU A 223 -6.79 8.12 33.67
C LEU A 223 -6.04 8.98 34.70
N PHE A 224 -6.62 9.14 35.90
CA PHE A 224 -6.16 10.11 36.89
C PHE A 224 -5.29 9.49 37.99
N GLY A 225 -5.28 8.14 38.12
CA GLY A 225 -4.60 7.44 39.22
C GLY A 225 -5.43 7.41 40.50
N HIS A 226 -4.93 6.70 41.50
CA HIS A 226 -5.59 6.57 42.79
C HIS A 226 -4.60 6.48 43.96
N GLU A 227 -5.03 6.94 45.11
CA GLU A 227 -4.33 6.73 46.38
C GLU A 227 -4.72 5.40 47.01
N LYS A 228 -3.83 4.89 47.87
CA LYS A 228 -4.11 3.70 48.65
C LYS A 228 -5.39 3.90 49.50
N GLY A 229 -6.33 2.98 49.37
CA GLY A 229 -7.61 3.02 50.10
C GLY A 229 -8.70 3.86 49.42
N ALA A 230 -8.50 4.40 48.24
CA ALA A 230 -9.49 5.20 47.52
C ALA A 230 -10.78 4.43 47.19
N PHE A 231 -10.68 3.11 46.98
CA PHE A 231 -11.80 2.20 46.77
C PHE A 231 -11.45 0.77 47.21
N THR A 232 -12.43 -0.13 47.24
CA THR A 232 -12.22 -1.55 47.58
C THR A 232 -11.32 -2.19 46.53
N GLY A 233 -10.09 -2.58 46.94
CA GLY A 233 -9.05 -3.11 46.05
C GLY A 233 -7.88 -2.16 45.78
N ALA A 234 -7.94 -0.89 46.17
CA ALA A 234 -6.82 0.05 46.12
C ALA A 234 -5.74 -0.24 47.18
N VAL A 235 -4.93 -1.27 46.94
CA VAL A 235 -3.91 -1.75 47.90
C VAL A 235 -2.71 -0.82 47.98
N LYS A 236 -2.37 -0.12 46.89
CA LYS A 236 -1.24 0.79 46.77
C LYS A 236 -1.64 2.05 45.97
N THR A 237 -0.92 3.12 46.18
CA THR A 237 -1.00 4.33 45.29
C THR A 237 -0.49 4.00 43.91
N THR A 238 -1.24 4.38 42.89
CA THR A 238 -0.90 4.11 41.47
C THR A 238 -1.07 5.37 40.64
N PRO A 239 -0.03 5.81 39.90
CA PRO A 239 -0.11 6.97 38.99
C PRO A 239 -1.01 6.65 37.79
N GLY A 240 -1.84 7.63 37.39
CA GLY A 240 -2.69 7.52 36.20
C GLY A 240 -1.96 7.67 34.88
N LYS A 241 -2.65 7.35 33.78
CA LYS A 241 -2.09 7.48 32.41
C LYS A 241 -1.70 8.92 32.06
N ILE A 242 -2.45 9.90 32.58
CA ILE A 242 -2.14 11.33 32.37
C ILE A 242 -0.79 11.66 33.03
N GLU A 243 -0.55 11.22 34.26
CA GLU A 243 0.72 11.42 34.97
C GLU A 243 1.88 10.68 34.28
N GLN A 244 1.64 9.42 33.84
CA GLN A 244 2.62 8.61 33.12
C GLN A 244 3.06 9.23 31.77
N ALA A 245 2.18 10.01 31.13
CA ALA A 245 2.44 10.69 29.88
C ALA A 245 3.21 12.00 30.07
N GLY A 246 3.60 12.35 31.29
CA GLY A 246 4.32 13.60 31.59
C GLY A 246 5.50 13.84 30.68
N SER A 247 5.63 15.09 30.16
CA SER A 247 6.62 15.54 29.17
C SER A 247 6.53 14.83 27.78
N GLY A 248 5.55 13.93 27.60
CA GLY A 248 5.32 13.19 26.37
C GLY A 248 3.98 13.50 25.72
N THR A 249 3.31 12.45 25.23
CA THR A 249 2.02 12.52 24.54
C THR A 249 1.05 11.52 25.14
N LEU A 250 -0.12 11.98 25.52
CA LEU A 250 -1.26 11.15 25.87
C LEU A 250 -2.17 10.96 24.65
N PHE A 251 -2.40 9.73 24.27
CA PHE A 251 -3.33 9.36 23.20
C PHE A 251 -4.61 8.76 23.81
N LEU A 252 -5.73 9.48 23.65
CA LEU A 252 -7.07 9.05 24.08
C LEU A 252 -7.80 8.45 22.87
N ASP A 253 -7.83 7.13 22.76
CA ASP A 253 -8.58 6.45 21.71
C ASP A 253 -10.03 6.26 22.14
N GLU A 254 -10.96 6.42 21.19
CA GLU A 254 -12.42 6.36 21.36
C GLU A 254 -12.91 7.32 22.47
N VAL A 255 -12.54 8.59 22.33
CA VAL A 255 -12.86 9.64 23.32
C VAL A 255 -14.37 9.88 23.49
N GLY A 256 -15.19 9.50 22.50
CA GLY A 256 -16.65 9.56 22.57
C GLY A 256 -17.26 8.63 23.63
N ASP A 257 -16.54 7.59 24.08
CA ASP A 257 -17.01 6.64 25.08
C ASP A 257 -16.70 7.08 26.54
N ILE A 258 -16.11 8.26 26.72
CA ILE A 258 -15.85 8.80 28.07
C ILE A 258 -17.17 9.22 28.73
N PRO A 259 -17.50 8.70 29.94
CA PRO A 259 -18.70 9.10 30.65
C PRO A 259 -18.73 10.59 30.99
N LEU A 260 -19.93 11.19 31.00
CA LEU A 260 -20.13 12.65 31.22
C LEU A 260 -19.45 13.16 32.51
N GLN A 261 -19.42 12.37 33.56
CA GLN A 261 -18.76 12.76 34.82
C GLN A 261 -17.23 12.90 34.64
N LEU A 262 -16.62 12.02 33.85
CA LEU A 262 -15.20 12.08 33.57
C LEU A 262 -14.84 13.15 32.55
N GLN A 263 -15.76 13.51 31.65
CA GLN A 263 -15.59 14.64 30.73
C GLN A 263 -15.33 15.94 31.48
N VAL A 264 -16.00 16.17 32.63
CA VAL A 264 -15.78 17.36 33.48
C VAL A 264 -14.34 17.38 34.04
N LYS A 265 -13.88 16.24 34.55
CA LYS A 265 -12.50 16.14 35.08
C LYS A 265 -11.45 16.29 34.01
N LEU A 266 -11.69 15.70 32.85
CA LEU A 266 -10.80 15.83 31.69
C LEU A 266 -10.74 17.29 31.20
N LEU A 267 -11.87 17.99 31.15
CA LEU A 267 -11.92 19.43 30.79
C LEU A 267 -11.07 20.26 31.75
N ARG A 268 -11.23 20.03 33.08
CA ARG A 268 -10.43 20.73 34.08
C ARG A 268 -8.93 20.49 33.86
N PHE A 269 -8.53 19.24 33.63
CA PHE A 269 -7.13 18.93 33.32
C PHE A 269 -6.63 19.66 32.07
N LEU A 270 -7.41 19.72 30.98
CA LEU A 270 -7.03 20.39 29.75
C LEU A 270 -6.87 21.91 29.94
N GLN A 271 -7.63 22.52 30.86
CA GLN A 271 -7.59 23.95 31.16
C GLN A 271 -6.48 24.34 32.13
N GLU A 272 -6.38 23.60 33.24
CA GLU A 272 -5.50 23.93 34.36
C GLU A 272 -4.14 23.22 34.33
N ARG A 273 -4.01 22.16 33.52
CA ARG A 273 -2.83 21.30 33.45
C ARG A 273 -2.46 20.65 34.78
N VAL A 274 -3.45 20.44 35.64
CA VAL A 274 -3.32 19.75 36.92
C VAL A 274 -4.31 18.60 36.99
N ILE A 275 -3.93 17.55 37.72
CA ILE A 275 -4.80 16.41 38.05
C ILE A 275 -4.87 16.22 39.54
N GLU A 276 -5.92 15.55 40.00
CA GLU A 276 -6.08 15.03 41.34
C GLU A 276 -6.30 13.52 41.24
N ARG A 277 -5.58 12.71 42.02
CA ARG A 277 -5.79 11.26 42.07
C ARG A 277 -7.10 10.95 42.81
N VAL A 278 -7.73 9.85 42.43
CA VAL A 278 -8.92 9.36 43.16
C VAL A 278 -8.58 9.12 44.63
N GLY A 279 -9.35 9.72 45.50
CA GLY A 279 -9.10 9.66 46.96
C GLY A 279 -8.11 10.69 47.51
N SER A 280 -7.59 11.61 46.69
CA SER A 280 -6.70 12.71 47.08
C SER A 280 -7.29 14.07 46.69
N ARG A 281 -6.83 15.12 47.37
CA ARG A 281 -7.05 16.52 47.00
C ARG A 281 -5.74 17.24 46.58
N GLU A 282 -4.67 16.47 46.47
CA GLU A 282 -3.39 16.99 46.07
C GLU A 282 -3.40 17.24 44.53
N SER A 283 -3.09 18.48 44.17
CA SER A 283 -3.00 18.89 42.76
C SER A 283 -1.62 18.58 42.19
N ILE A 284 -1.55 17.77 41.18
CA ILE A 284 -0.32 17.35 40.50
C ILE A 284 -0.27 18.03 39.13
N ALA A 285 0.74 18.87 38.89
CA ALA A 285 0.95 19.52 37.61
C ALA A 285 1.48 18.51 36.59
N VAL A 286 0.87 18.46 35.40
CA VAL A 286 1.26 17.55 34.32
C VAL A 286 1.36 18.31 32.99
N ASP A 287 2.55 18.32 32.42
CA ASP A 287 2.78 18.83 31.05
C ASP A 287 2.79 17.66 30.07
N THR A 288 1.67 17.44 29.39
CA THR A 288 1.58 16.44 28.34
C THR A 288 0.80 16.98 27.14
N ARG A 289 1.18 16.54 25.94
CA ARG A 289 0.44 16.81 24.71
C ARG A 289 -0.74 15.85 24.59
N ILE A 290 -1.88 16.36 24.13
CA ILE A 290 -3.10 15.54 23.96
C ILE A 290 -3.32 15.26 22.47
N VAL A 291 -3.52 14.00 22.16
CA VAL A 291 -4.05 13.52 20.87
C VAL A 291 -5.24 12.64 21.18
N CYS A 292 -6.35 12.87 20.55
CA CYS A 292 -7.55 12.05 20.73
C CYS A 292 -8.06 11.49 19.41
N ALA A 293 -8.80 10.39 19.49
CA ALA A 293 -9.38 9.74 18.33
C ALA A 293 -10.79 9.22 18.64
N THR A 294 -11.65 9.22 17.64
CA THR A 294 -12.96 8.58 17.70
C THR A 294 -13.47 8.24 16.29
N HIS A 295 -14.37 7.28 16.21
CA HIS A 295 -15.16 6.99 15.02
C HIS A 295 -16.60 7.54 15.13
N GLN A 296 -16.98 8.05 16.32
CA GLN A 296 -18.32 8.51 16.59
C GLN A 296 -18.53 9.96 16.09
N ASP A 297 -19.78 10.31 15.80
CA ASP A 297 -20.20 11.67 15.50
C ASP A 297 -20.41 12.45 16.80
N LEU A 298 -19.35 13.18 17.21
CA LEU A 298 -19.39 13.96 18.44
C LEU A 298 -20.37 15.13 18.39
N GLU A 299 -20.64 15.69 17.21
CA GLU A 299 -21.61 16.79 17.06
C GLU A 299 -23.05 16.30 17.34
N ALA A 300 -23.40 15.12 16.81
CA ALA A 300 -24.65 14.46 17.16
C ALA A 300 -24.73 14.11 18.65
N MET A 301 -23.63 13.64 19.25
CA MET A 301 -23.58 13.33 20.68
C MET A 301 -23.71 14.57 21.58
N ILE A 302 -23.23 15.74 21.14
CA ILE A 302 -23.43 17.01 21.83
C ILE A 302 -24.92 17.38 21.80
N ALA A 303 -25.55 17.28 20.65
CA ALA A 303 -26.98 17.55 20.50
C ALA A 303 -27.85 16.64 21.41
N ASP A 304 -27.45 15.38 21.57
CA ASP A 304 -28.10 14.39 22.44
C ASP A 304 -27.73 14.52 23.94
N GLY A 305 -26.84 15.45 24.30
CA GLY A 305 -26.36 15.65 25.66
C GLY A 305 -25.45 14.54 26.19
N ARG A 306 -24.90 13.69 25.33
CA ARG A 306 -23.96 12.58 25.67
C ARG A 306 -22.51 13.01 25.68
N PHE A 307 -22.18 14.14 25.04
CA PHE A 307 -20.85 14.72 25.03
C PHE A 307 -20.94 16.22 25.31
N ARG A 308 -19.97 16.74 26.04
CA ARG A 308 -19.96 18.17 26.41
C ARG A 308 -19.35 19.01 25.29
N GLU A 309 -20.02 20.08 24.93
CA GLU A 309 -19.58 21.01 23.90
C GLU A 309 -18.25 21.72 24.28
N ASP A 310 -18.10 22.11 25.55
CA ASP A 310 -16.89 22.78 26.05
C ASP A 310 -15.66 21.88 25.98
N LEU A 311 -15.79 20.59 26.25
CA LEU A 311 -14.73 19.62 26.09
C LEU A 311 -14.37 19.40 24.62
N TYR A 312 -15.39 19.32 23.73
CA TYR A 312 -15.18 19.16 22.30
C TYR A 312 -14.27 20.25 21.76
N TYR A 313 -14.58 21.53 21.99
CA TYR A 313 -13.74 22.63 21.49
C TYR A 313 -12.33 22.63 22.07
N ARG A 314 -12.12 22.09 23.25
CA ARG A 314 -10.79 21.99 23.85
C ARG A 314 -9.96 20.83 23.30
N LEU A 315 -10.61 19.73 22.88
CA LEU A 315 -9.96 18.57 22.26
C LEU A 315 -9.79 18.75 20.74
N ALA A 316 -10.70 19.41 20.08
CA ALA A 316 -10.78 19.61 18.65
C ALA A 316 -10.14 20.92 18.16
N GLU A 317 -9.00 21.34 18.76
CA GLU A 317 -8.27 22.53 18.29
C GLU A 317 -7.83 22.34 16.83
N ILE A 318 -7.35 21.14 16.47
CA ILE A 318 -7.08 20.71 15.08
C ILE A 318 -7.80 19.39 14.85
N VAL A 319 -8.68 19.37 13.86
CA VAL A 319 -9.39 18.15 13.45
C VAL A 319 -8.78 17.59 12.18
N VAL A 320 -8.41 16.32 12.21
CA VAL A 320 -7.87 15.57 11.06
C VAL A 320 -8.84 14.43 10.73
N LYS A 321 -9.50 14.54 9.58
CA LYS A 321 -10.40 13.50 9.07
C LYS A 321 -9.59 12.48 8.27
N ILE A 322 -9.69 11.21 8.64
CA ILE A 322 -9.00 10.09 8.01
C ILE A 322 -10.00 9.37 7.11
N PRO A 323 -9.81 9.34 5.79
CA PRO A 323 -10.73 8.66 4.89
C PRO A 323 -10.75 7.15 5.16
N SER A 324 -11.84 6.48 4.85
CA SER A 324 -11.95 5.01 4.85
C SER A 324 -11.07 4.38 3.77
N LEU A 325 -10.76 3.10 3.85
CA LEU A 325 -9.93 2.43 2.84
C LEU A 325 -10.62 2.42 1.46
N ALA A 326 -11.94 2.35 1.42
CA ALA A 326 -12.73 2.46 0.19
C ALA A 326 -12.58 3.83 -0.51
N GLU A 327 -12.28 4.90 0.23
CA GLU A 327 -12.06 6.25 -0.30
C GLU A 327 -10.61 6.51 -0.70
N ARG A 328 -9.73 5.48 -0.67
CA ARG A 328 -8.30 5.55 -1.00
C ARG A 328 -7.98 4.63 -2.18
N PRO A 329 -8.27 5.03 -3.43
CA PRO A 329 -8.03 4.17 -4.59
C PRO A 329 -6.56 3.71 -4.66
N GLY A 330 -6.36 2.40 -4.82
CA GLY A 330 -5.04 1.77 -4.92
C GLY A 330 -4.33 1.47 -3.58
N ASP A 331 -4.74 2.08 -2.46
CA ASP A 331 -4.12 1.82 -1.16
C ASP A 331 -4.37 0.38 -0.67
N ALA A 332 -5.52 -0.21 -0.98
CA ALA A 332 -5.83 -1.58 -0.57
C ALA A 332 -4.81 -2.58 -1.14
N THR A 333 -4.54 -2.53 -2.44
CA THR A 333 -3.53 -3.35 -3.11
C THR A 333 -2.12 -3.05 -2.63
N LEU A 334 -1.77 -1.76 -2.41
CA LEU A 334 -0.46 -1.35 -1.91
C LEU A 334 -0.20 -1.90 -0.50
N LEU A 335 -1.15 -1.71 0.42
CA LEU A 335 -1.08 -2.22 1.79
C LEU A 335 -1.07 -3.75 1.83
N ALA A 336 -1.89 -4.42 1.02
CA ALA A 336 -1.91 -5.88 0.91
C ALA A 336 -0.53 -6.43 0.56
N LYS A 337 0.15 -5.86 -0.46
CA LYS A 337 1.51 -6.24 -0.85
C LYS A 337 2.52 -6.01 0.27
N ALA A 338 2.42 -4.90 0.99
CA ALA A 338 3.30 -4.60 2.12
C ALA A 338 3.10 -5.61 3.28
N PHE A 339 1.86 -5.94 3.61
CA PHE A 339 1.53 -6.95 4.62
C PHE A 339 1.99 -8.34 4.21
N LEU A 340 1.75 -8.74 2.94
CA LEU A 340 2.23 -10.00 2.41
C LEU A 340 3.74 -10.11 2.56
N ASN A 341 4.50 -9.10 2.12
CA ASN A 341 5.96 -9.09 2.20
C ASN A 341 6.47 -9.23 3.64
N ARG A 342 5.78 -8.58 4.61
CA ARG A 342 6.10 -8.69 6.03
C ARG A 342 5.82 -10.10 6.55
N TYR A 343 4.60 -10.60 6.37
CA TYR A 343 4.18 -11.88 6.93
C TYR A 343 4.78 -13.08 6.21
N ALA A 344 5.03 -13.00 4.90
CA ALA A 344 5.72 -14.07 4.17
C ALA A 344 7.14 -14.31 4.72
N LYS A 345 7.90 -13.23 5.00
CA LYS A 345 9.23 -13.36 5.61
C LYS A 345 9.20 -14.00 6.99
N GLU A 346 8.19 -13.68 7.80
CA GLU A 346 8.09 -14.09 9.18
C GLU A 346 7.48 -15.48 9.35
N MET A 347 6.50 -15.85 8.52
CA MET A 347 5.62 -16.99 8.77
C MET A 347 5.64 -18.04 7.65
N ASN A 348 5.71 -17.66 6.38
CA ASN A 348 5.64 -18.58 5.24
C ASN A 348 6.47 -18.07 4.05
N PRO A 349 7.80 -18.32 4.03
CA PRO A 349 8.68 -17.85 2.95
C PRO A 349 8.40 -18.45 1.55
N ARG A 350 7.49 -19.43 1.45
CA ARG A 350 7.08 -20.02 0.17
C ARG A 350 6.16 -19.10 -0.60
N VAL A 351 5.36 -18.31 0.08
CA VAL A 351 4.44 -17.33 -0.51
C VAL A 351 5.22 -16.18 -1.12
N ARG A 352 4.98 -15.89 -2.39
CA ARG A 352 5.73 -14.86 -3.15
C ARG A 352 4.88 -13.71 -3.65
N GLY A 353 3.55 -13.84 -3.66
CA GLY A 353 2.67 -12.81 -4.24
C GLY A 353 1.19 -13.16 -4.16
N PHE A 354 0.41 -12.30 -4.79
CA PHE A 354 -1.00 -12.51 -5.05
C PHE A 354 -1.20 -12.94 -6.51
N ALA A 355 -2.15 -13.82 -6.76
CA ALA A 355 -2.66 -14.11 -8.09
C ALA A 355 -3.49 -12.92 -8.63
N SER A 356 -3.76 -12.89 -9.93
CA SER A 356 -4.48 -11.77 -10.56
C SER A 356 -5.91 -11.59 -10.07
N ASP A 357 -6.60 -12.70 -9.78
CA ASP A 357 -7.93 -12.73 -9.18
C ASP A 357 -7.97 -12.13 -7.78
N ALA A 358 -6.96 -12.43 -6.94
CA ALA A 358 -6.81 -11.85 -5.61
C ALA A 358 -6.62 -10.34 -5.66
N LEU A 359 -5.79 -9.83 -6.59
CA LEU A 359 -5.59 -8.39 -6.74
C LEU A 359 -6.89 -7.68 -7.17
N ALA A 360 -7.63 -8.27 -8.12
CA ALA A 360 -8.91 -7.75 -8.54
C ALA A 360 -9.95 -7.75 -7.40
N ALA A 361 -10.00 -8.82 -6.61
CA ALA A 361 -10.87 -8.92 -5.46
C ALA A 361 -10.51 -7.91 -4.36
N ILE A 362 -9.22 -7.68 -4.09
CA ILE A 362 -8.74 -6.67 -3.13
C ILE A 362 -9.19 -5.27 -3.53
N ASP A 363 -9.10 -4.90 -4.81
CA ASP A 363 -9.50 -3.58 -5.30
C ASP A 363 -11.03 -3.40 -5.34
N ALA A 364 -11.79 -4.48 -5.56
CA ALA A 364 -13.24 -4.43 -5.64
C ALA A 364 -13.94 -4.43 -4.27
N TRP A 365 -13.30 -4.94 -3.23
CA TRP A 365 -13.91 -5.07 -1.90
C TRP A 365 -14.03 -3.73 -1.18
N SER A 366 -15.14 -3.52 -0.47
CA SER A 366 -15.45 -2.25 0.21
C SER A 366 -14.69 -2.01 1.53
N TRP A 367 -14.04 -3.03 2.07
CA TRP A 367 -13.25 -2.99 3.31
C TRP A 367 -13.98 -2.35 4.51
N PRO A 368 -15.11 -2.87 4.97
CA PRO A 368 -15.86 -2.29 6.09
C PRO A 368 -15.02 -2.20 7.37
N GLY A 369 -14.10 -3.13 7.61
CA GLY A 369 -13.13 -3.11 8.71
C GLY A 369 -11.83 -2.39 8.37
N ASN A 370 -11.76 -1.70 7.22
CA ASN A 370 -10.63 -0.89 6.76
C ASN A 370 -9.29 -1.67 6.76
N VAL A 371 -8.20 -0.99 7.12
CA VAL A 371 -6.84 -1.57 7.13
C VAL A 371 -6.72 -2.75 8.09
N ARG A 372 -7.44 -2.74 9.20
CA ARG A 372 -7.43 -3.85 10.17
C ARG A 372 -8.02 -5.14 9.58
N GLU A 373 -9.09 -5.03 8.81
CA GLU A 373 -9.67 -6.17 8.10
C GLU A 373 -8.71 -6.70 7.04
N LEU A 374 -8.19 -5.80 6.21
CA LEU A 374 -7.22 -6.15 5.16
C LEU A 374 -6.00 -6.88 5.74
N GLU A 375 -5.39 -6.31 6.79
CA GLU A 375 -4.22 -6.90 7.46
C GLU A 375 -4.52 -8.31 7.99
N ASN A 376 -5.66 -8.50 8.65
CA ASN A 376 -6.06 -9.79 9.19
C ASN A 376 -6.31 -10.84 8.10
N ARG A 377 -6.97 -10.46 7.00
CA ARG A 377 -7.22 -11.37 5.87
C ARG A 377 -5.92 -11.78 5.18
N VAL A 378 -5.03 -10.82 4.91
CA VAL A 378 -3.72 -11.12 4.31
C VAL A 378 -2.87 -11.99 5.23
N LYS A 379 -2.81 -11.68 6.53
CA LYS A 379 -2.07 -12.48 7.50
C LYS A 379 -2.57 -13.93 7.54
N ARG A 380 -3.89 -14.13 7.58
CA ARG A 380 -4.51 -15.46 7.58
C ARG A 380 -4.19 -16.19 6.28
N ALA A 381 -4.36 -15.53 5.13
CA ALA A 381 -4.06 -16.13 3.83
C ALA A 381 -2.59 -16.58 3.73
N VAL A 382 -1.63 -15.78 4.20
CA VAL A 382 -0.20 -16.16 4.23
C VAL A 382 0.04 -17.39 5.09
N ILE A 383 -0.61 -17.49 6.27
CA ILE A 383 -0.45 -18.62 7.19
C ILE A 383 -1.02 -19.91 6.59
N MET A 384 -2.18 -19.81 5.91
CA MET A 384 -2.92 -20.95 5.39
C MET A 384 -2.56 -21.32 3.95
N ALA A 385 -1.73 -20.53 3.27
CA ALA A 385 -1.38 -20.77 1.88
C ALA A 385 -0.50 -22.02 1.71
N ASP A 386 -0.97 -22.95 0.89
CA ASP A 386 -0.21 -24.10 0.42
C ASP A 386 0.61 -23.78 -0.84
N GLU A 387 0.16 -22.82 -1.64
CA GLU A 387 0.73 -22.42 -2.91
C GLU A 387 1.63 -21.18 -2.78
N LYS A 388 2.41 -20.89 -3.85
CA LYS A 388 3.30 -19.72 -3.90
C LYS A 388 2.55 -18.38 -4.07
N LEU A 389 1.35 -18.42 -4.62
CA LEU A 389 0.50 -17.26 -4.88
C LEU A 389 -0.81 -17.39 -4.11
N ILE A 390 -1.21 -16.33 -3.43
CA ILE A 390 -2.48 -16.23 -2.73
C ILE A 390 -3.57 -15.90 -3.76
N CYS A 391 -4.64 -16.68 -3.83
CA CYS A 391 -5.81 -16.44 -4.64
C CYS A 391 -6.94 -15.71 -3.87
N ALA A 392 -8.00 -15.29 -4.55
CA ALA A 392 -9.14 -14.59 -3.93
C ALA A 392 -9.83 -15.42 -2.85
N ALA A 393 -9.93 -16.73 -3.04
CA ALA A 393 -10.52 -17.66 -2.07
C ALA A 393 -9.73 -17.71 -0.74
N ASP A 394 -8.41 -17.63 -0.79
CA ASP A 394 -7.55 -17.61 0.41
C ASP A 394 -7.79 -16.37 1.29
N LEU A 395 -8.27 -15.29 0.67
CA LEU A 395 -8.61 -14.03 1.36
C LEU A 395 -10.05 -14.00 1.89
N ASP A 396 -10.86 -15.04 1.66
CA ASP A 396 -12.32 -15.04 1.88
C ASP A 396 -13.02 -13.81 1.25
N LEU A 397 -12.50 -13.34 0.15
CA LEU A 397 -13.18 -12.32 -0.64
C LEU A 397 -14.15 -13.07 -1.56
N ALA A 398 -15.43 -12.71 -1.50
CA ALA A 398 -16.39 -13.24 -2.45
C ALA A 398 -15.86 -13.00 -3.87
N GLU A 399 -15.97 -14.00 -4.74
CA GLU A 399 -15.70 -13.77 -6.16
C GLU A 399 -16.44 -12.50 -6.57
N PRO A 400 -15.78 -11.58 -7.30
CA PRO A 400 -16.46 -10.39 -7.77
C PRO A 400 -17.71 -10.87 -8.50
N ASP A 401 -18.89 -10.48 -7.97
CA ASP A 401 -20.18 -10.79 -8.58
C ASP A 401 -20.03 -10.62 -10.09
N GLU A 402 -20.54 -11.51 -10.93
CA GLU A 402 -20.50 -11.36 -12.40
C GLU A 402 -20.94 -9.94 -12.84
N GLN A 403 -21.69 -9.26 -11.97
CA GLN A 403 -22.05 -7.85 -12.09
C GLN A 403 -20.85 -6.89 -12.10
N VAL A 404 -19.72 -7.17 -11.43
CA VAL A 404 -18.51 -6.29 -11.41
C VAL A 404 -17.69 -6.48 -12.68
N ILE A 405 -17.60 -7.71 -13.19
CA ILE A 405 -16.95 -7.97 -14.50
C ILE A 405 -17.75 -7.29 -15.62
N ASN A 406 -19.09 -7.27 -15.50
CA ASN A 406 -19.97 -6.53 -16.40
C ASN A 406 -19.82 -4.99 -16.25
N ALA A 407 -19.41 -4.46 -15.10
CA ALA A 407 -19.15 -3.02 -14.92
C ALA A 407 -17.92 -2.50 -15.69
N LEU A 408 -17.00 -3.38 -16.08
CA LEU A 408 -15.87 -3.05 -16.98
C LEU A 408 -16.31 -2.99 -18.46
N ASN A 409 -17.54 -3.43 -18.78
CA ASN A 409 -18.12 -3.23 -20.09
C ASN A 409 -18.71 -1.82 -20.17
N LEU A 410 -18.16 -0.99 -21.06
CA LEU A 410 -18.56 0.41 -21.24
C LEU A 410 -20.08 0.55 -21.49
N LYS A 411 -20.70 -0.40 -22.17
CA LYS A 411 -22.15 -0.47 -22.40
C LYS A 411 -22.91 -0.63 -21.09
N THR A 412 -22.53 -1.57 -20.26
CA THR A 412 -23.17 -1.85 -18.96
C THR A 412 -22.98 -0.69 -17.98
N ALA A 413 -21.77 -0.09 -17.95
CA ALA A 413 -21.49 1.09 -17.14
C ALA A 413 -22.35 2.29 -17.54
N ARG A 414 -22.53 2.52 -18.86
CA ARG A 414 -23.46 3.55 -19.37
C ARG A 414 -24.89 3.29 -18.96
N GLU A 415 -25.38 2.04 -19.15
CA GLU A 415 -26.73 1.63 -18.76
C GLU A 415 -27.01 1.87 -17.27
N GLN A 416 -26.06 1.56 -16.39
CA GLN A 416 -26.17 1.82 -14.94
C GLN A 416 -26.22 3.33 -14.62
N ALA A 417 -25.36 4.11 -15.26
CA ALA A 417 -25.35 5.57 -15.11
C ALA A 417 -26.65 6.18 -15.58
N ASP A 418 -27.12 5.79 -16.78
CA ASP A 418 -28.39 6.29 -17.35
C ASP A 418 -29.58 5.93 -16.46
N ARG A 419 -29.70 4.68 -16.00
CA ARG A 419 -30.76 4.25 -15.07
C ARG A 419 -30.77 5.07 -13.78
N LYS A 420 -29.61 5.36 -13.20
CA LYS A 420 -29.47 6.15 -11.98
C LYS A 420 -29.95 7.59 -12.18
N VAL A 421 -29.49 8.23 -13.25
CA VAL A 421 -29.83 9.62 -13.57
C VAL A 421 -31.32 9.77 -13.93
N ILE A 422 -31.87 8.84 -14.74
CA ILE A 422 -33.29 8.85 -15.11
C ILE A 422 -34.18 8.65 -13.88
N ARG A 423 -33.89 7.70 -12.98
CA ARG A 423 -34.64 7.49 -11.73
C ARG A 423 -34.63 8.73 -10.84
N HIS A 424 -33.48 9.38 -10.68
CA HIS A 424 -33.38 10.61 -9.90
C HIS A 424 -34.20 11.77 -10.51
N ALA A 425 -34.18 11.91 -11.84
CA ALA A 425 -34.94 12.94 -12.53
C ALA A 425 -36.47 12.67 -12.45
N LEU A 426 -36.90 11.42 -12.59
CA LEU A 426 -38.31 11.02 -12.41
C LEU A 426 -38.80 11.28 -10.98
N ALA A 427 -38.03 10.88 -9.97
CA ALA A 427 -38.38 11.12 -8.57
C ALA A 427 -38.50 12.62 -8.27
N ARG A 428 -37.61 13.45 -8.85
CA ARG A 428 -37.60 14.90 -8.61
C ARG A 428 -38.71 15.67 -9.37
N SER A 429 -39.23 15.05 -10.43
CA SER A 429 -40.34 15.62 -11.24
C SER A 429 -41.68 14.93 -10.97
N GLU A 430 -41.79 14.16 -9.89
CA GLU A 430 -43.02 13.45 -9.48
C GLU A 430 -43.61 12.60 -10.62
N GLY A 431 -42.77 12.00 -11.46
CA GLY A 431 -43.19 11.19 -12.61
C GLY A 431 -43.59 11.98 -13.87
N ASN A 432 -43.50 13.32 -13.87
CA ASN A 432 -43.87 14.11 -15.03
C ASN A 432 -42.84 14.03 -16.16
N ILE A 433 -43.15 13.25 -17.21
CA ILE A 433 -42.31 12.98 -18.36
C ILE A 433 -41.78 14.24 -19.06
N SER A 434 -42.63 15.28 -19.16
CA SER A 434 -42.23 16.56 -19.81
C SER A 434 -41.17 17.31 -19.03
N SER A 435 -41.33 17.34 -17.71
CA SER A 435 -40.38 17.95 -16.79
C SER A 435 -39.07 17.14 -16.71
N THR A 436 -39.20 15.84 -16.64
CA THR A 436 -38.06 14.88 -16.65
C THR A 436 -37.19 15.02 -17.89
N ALA A 437 -37.81 15.03 -19.09
CA ALA A 437 -37.08 15.17 -20.35
C ALA A 437 -36.34 16.51 -20.43
N LYS A 438 -36.98 17.61 -19.99
CA LYS A 438 -36.35 18.92 -19.91
C LYS A 438 -35.18 18.94 -18.91
N MET A 439 -35.30 18.27 -17.76
CA MET A 439 -34.26 18.18 -16.73
C MET A 439 -33.06 17.39 -17.22
N LEU A 440 -33.30 16.32 -17.99
CA LEU A 440 -32.27 15.47 -18.59
C LEU A 440 -31.65 16.06 -19.87
N GLY A 441 -32.18 17.16 -20.42
CA GLY A 441 -31.69 17.76 -21.66
C GLY A 441 -31.96 16.93 -22.90
N ILE A 442 -33.00 16.05 -22.89
CA ILE A 442 -33.36 15.16 -24.00
C ILE A 442 -34.78 15.40 -24.46
N SER A 443 -35.13 14.86 -25.65
CA SER A 443 -36.49 14.92 -26.17
C SER A 443 -37.44 13.93 -25.44
N ARG A 444 -38.74 14.21 -25.42
CA ARG A 444 -39.74 13.29 -24.83
C ARG A 444 -39.73 11.90 -25.50
N PRO A 445 -39.65 11.78 -26.84
CA PRO A 445 -39.55 10.49 -27.48
C PRO A 445 -38.31 9.72 -27.02
N THR A 446 -37.16 10.37 -26.94
CA THR A 446 -35.92 9.75 -26.46
C THR A 446 -36.04 9.25 -25.01
N LEU A 447 -36.74 10.00 -24.15
CA LEU A 447 -36.99 9.56 -22.78
C LEU A 447 -37.89 8.30 -22.75
N TYR A 448 -38.95 8.26 -23.57
CA TYR A 448 -39.80 7.06 -23.68
C TYR A 448 -39.02 5.83 -24.14
N ASP A 449 -38.13 6.00 -25.14
CA ASP A 449 -37.29 4.91 -25.63
C ASP A 449 -36.34 4.39 -24.53
N LEU A 450 -35.71 5.30 -23.77
CA LEU A 450 -34.84 4.94 -22.65
C LEU A 450 -35.61 4.27 -21.49
N LEU A 451 -36.81 4.75 -21.16
CA LEU A 451 -37.66 4.12 -20.14
C LEU A 451 -38.05 2.70 -20.52
N LYS A 452 -38.38 2.50 -21.80
CA LYS A 452 -38.68 1.15 -22.34
C LYS A 452 -37.46 0.25 -22.40
N GLN A 453 -36.32 0.80 -22.86
CA GLN A 453 -35.05 0.08 -22.95
C GLN A 453 -34.53 -0.39 -21.59
N TYR A 454 -34.72 0.42 -20.57
CA TYR A 454 -34.21 0.17 -19.21
C TYR A 454 -35.25 -0.39 -18.25
N ASP A 455 -36.45 -0.71 -18.73
CA ASP A 455 -37.58 -1.23 -17.93
C ASP A 455 -37.87 -0.40 -16.67
N LEU A 456 -37.94 0.91 -16.87
CA LEU A 456 -38.17 1.90 -15.80
C LEU A 456 -39.61 2.45 -15.80
N GLN A 457 -40.54 1.75 -16.45
CA GLN A 457 -41.96 2.11 -16.42
C GLN A 457 -42.53 1.75 -15.05
N SER A 458 -43.11 2.73 -14.40
CA SER A 458 -43.88 2.61 -13.15
C SER A 458 -45.23 1.91 -13.35
#